data_35b03162bff4b46cdb0bcf2e12fd6cea
#
_entry.id   35b03162bff4b46cdb0bcf2e12fd6cea
#
_cell.length_a   1.000
_cell.length_b   1.000
_cell.length_c   1.000
_cell.angle_alpha   90.00
_cell.angle_beta   90.00
_cell.angle_gamma   90.00
#
_symmetry.space_group_name_H-M   'P 1'
#
loop_
_entity.id
_entity.type
_entity.pdbx_description
1 polymer ?
#
loop_
_entity_poly.entity_id
_entity_poly.type
_entity_poly.pdbx_seq_one_letter_code
_entity_poly.pdbx_strand_id
1 'polypeptide(L)'
;STGKPDMLAIQPVAVEHGRIAALNMAGRKHRHRGSLNMNVLDTMGLISSSFGLWQGAQVGETGKLIDERAFKYMKLEFEGDKLVGAQCVGMTDHVGMLRGLIQTGFHMGEWKDKLLAAPERLREAYVSVSQRAPTTGPTAPHVKTPVVEVSHAGASGH
;
A
#
# COMPACT_ATOMS: atom_id res chain seq x y z
N SER A 1 -7.28 -6.86 -3.13
CA SER A 1 -8.56 -6.88 -2.40
C SER A 1 -9.26 -8.20 -2.67
N THR A 2 -9.85 -8.79 -1.66
CA THR A 2 -10.54 -10.09 -1.74
C THR A 2 -11.86 -10.04 -2.52
N GLY A 3 -12.27 -8.86 -3.00
CA GLY A 3 -13.56 -8.62 -3.65
C GLY A 3 -14.76 -8.68 -2.69
N LYS A 4 -14.53 -8.99 -1.42
CA LYS A 4 -15.58 -9.02 -0.39
C LYS A 4 -15.58 -7.69 0.39
N PRO A 5 -16.74 -7.24 0.88
CA PRO A 5 -16.81 -6.13 1.82
C PRO A 5 -16.02 -6.47 3.08
N ASP A 6 -15.14 -5.56 3.47
CA ASP A 6 -14.33 -5.69 4.69
C ASP A 6 -14.22 -4.31 5.36
N MET A 7 -14.09 -4.31 6.68
CA MET A 7 -13.95 -3.08 7.47
C MET A 7 -12.48 -2.85 7.81
N LEU A 8 -11.88 -1.85 7.20
CA LEU A 8 -10.51 -1.43 7.49
C LEU A 8 -10.55 -0.10 8.25
N ALA A 9 -10.62 -0.18 9.57
CA ALA A 9 -10.76 0.99 10.47
C ALA A 9 -9.40 1.65 10.74
N ILE A 10 -8.74 2.14 9.67
CA ILE A 10 -7.46 2.86 9.77
C ILE A 10 -7.54 4.22 9.08
N GLN A 11 -6.80 5.19 9.62
CA GLN A 11 -6.82 6.58 9.15
C GLN A 11 -6.58 6.73 7.64
N PRO A 12 -5.58 6.11 6.99
CA PRO A 12 -5.35 6.28 5.55
C PRO A 12 -6.54 5.85 4.70
N VAL A 13 -7.24 4.79 5.10
CA VAL A 13 -8.44 4.30 4.40
C VAL A 13 -9.60 5.25 4.60
N ALA A 14 -9.79 5.77 5.81
CA ALA A 14 -10.84 6.75 6.10
C ALA A 14 -10.67 8.04 5.29
N VAL A 15 -9.44 8.54 5.15
CA VAL A 15 -9.12 9.73 4.34
C VAL A 15 -9.42 9.48 2.86
N GLU A 16 -9.03 8.34 2.31
CA GLU A 16 -9.30 7.99 0.92
C GLU A 16 -10.81 7.87 0.66
N HIS A 17 -11.55 7.18 1.54
CA HIS A 17 -12.99 7.05 1.43
C HIS A 17 -13.68 8.41 1.54
N GLY A 18 -13.28 9.27 2.48
CA GLY A 18 -13.82 10.63 2.61
C GLY A 18 -13.62 11.46 1.36
N ARG A 19 -12.43 11.39 0.74
CA ARG A 19 -12.13 12.07 -0.52
C ARG A 19 -13.02 11.58 -1.66
N ILE A 20 -13.19 10.26 -1.81
CA ILE A 20 -14.05 9.69 -2.86
C ILE A 20 -15.53 10.04 -2.62
N ALA A 21 -15.98 9.98 -1.38
CA ALA A 21 -17.33 10.38 -1.01
C ALA A 21 -17.60 11.85 -1.37
N ALA A 22 -16.70 12.75 -1.02
CA ALA A 22 -16.80 14.17 -1.35
C ALA A 22 -16.85 14.41 -2.87
N LEU A 23 -16.05 13.71 -3.67
CA LEU A 23 -16.10 13.80 -5.12
C LEU A 23 -17.46 13.32 -5.68
N ASN A 24 -17.98 12.22 -5.16
CA ASN A 24 -19.29 11.70 -5.57
C ASN A 24 -20.43 12.65 -5.19
N MET A 25 -20.40 13.24 -4.01
CA MET A 25 -21.37 14.26 -3.60
C MET A 25 -21.31 15.52 -4.49
N ALA A 26 -20.12 15.87 -4.99
CA ALA A 26 -19.93 16.95 -5.96
C ALA A 26 -20.27 16.56 -7.41
N GLY A 27 -20.95 15.43 -7.63
CA GLY A 27 -21.38 14.96 -8.95
C GLY A 27 -20.30 14.29 -9.79
N ARG A 28 -19.09 14.08 -9.25
CA ARG A 28 -17.99 13.39 -9.92
C ARG A 28 -18.04 11.90 -9.58
N LYS A 29 -18.41 11.05 -10.53
CA LYS A 29 -18.48 9.59 -10.33
C LYS A 29 -17.09 8.98 -10.16
N HIS A 30 -16.70 8.69 -8.94
CA HIS A 30 -15.48 7.97 -8.61
C HIS A 30 -15.80 6.63 -7.93
N ARG A 31 -15.14 5.56 -8.37
CA ARG A 31 -15.22 4.25 -7.72
C ARG A 31 -13.97 4.04 -6.87
N HIS A 32 -14.18 3.52 -5.68
CA HIS A 32 -13.08 3.04 -4.84
C HIS A 32 -12.51 1.75 -5.45
N ARG A 33 -11.18 1.64 -5.57
CA ARG A 33 -10.49 0.49 -6.17
C ARG A 33 -10.16 -0.62 -5.17
N GLY A 34 -10.60 -0.49 -3.94
CA GLY A 34 -10.25 -1.34 -2.82
C GLY A 34 -9.13 -0.74 -1.98
N SER A 35 -9.15 -1.02 -0.69
CA SER A 35 -8.12 -0.60 0.25
C SER A 35 -7.14 -1.74 0.50
N LEU A 36 -5.88 -1.39 0.76
CA LEU A 36 -4.91 -2.33 1.28
C LEU A 36 -5.15 -2.53 2.78
N ASN A 37 -5.37 -3.77 3.19
CA ASN A 37 -5.33 -4.11 4.60
C ASN A 37 -3.89 -3.89 5.10
N MET A 38 -3.71 -2.99 6.06
CA MET A 38 -2.40 -2.70 6.63
C MET A 38 -2.55 -2.31 8.10
N ASN A 39 -1.57 -2.70 8.89
CA ASN A 39 -1.43 -2.27 10.26
C ASN A 39 0.04 -2.00 10.58
N VAL A 40 0.29 -0.97 11.38
CA VAL A 40 1.61 -0.64 11.90
C VAL A 40 1.45 -0.35 13.38
N LEU A 41 2.17 -1.10 14.21
CA LEU A 41 2.14 -0.97 15.67
C LEU A 41 3.55 -0.72 16.17
N ASP A 42 3.68 0.23 17.07
CA ASP A 42 4.88 0.42 17.89
C ASP A 42 4.59 -0.13 19.29
N THR A 43 5.36 -1.14 19.67
CA THR A 43 5.27 -1.74 21.01
C THR A 43 6.62 -1.54 21.70
N MET A 44 6.72 -0.51 22.53
CA MET A 44 7.92 -0.19 23.32
C MET A 44 9.19 -0.04 22.44
N GLY A 45 9.04 0.60 21.27
CA GLY A 45 10.12 0.79 20.30
C GLY A 45 10.33 -0.36 19.33
N LEU A 46 9.66 -1.50 19.50
CA LEU A 46 9.66 -2.58 18.53
C LEU A 46 8.49 -2.42 17.56
N ILE A 47 8.78 -1.97 16.36
CA ILE A 47 7.77 -1.72 15.35
C ILE A 47 7.43 -3.01 14.61
N SER A 48 6.15 -3.33 14.55
CA SER A 48 5.59 -4.39 13.71
C SER A 48 4.70 -3.81 12.62
N SER A 49 4.68 -4.43 11.45
CA SER A 49 3.83 -4.04 10.33
C SER A 49 3.28 -5.26 9.61
N SER A 50 2.06 -5.15 9.10
CA SER A 50 1.41 -6.18 8.29
C SER A 50 0.68 -5.56 7.12
N PHE A 51 0.65 -6.26 5.99
CA PHE A 51 0.08 -5.79 4.73
C PHE A 51 -0.64 -6.92 3.99
N GLY A 52 -1.76 -6.60 3.36
CA GLY A 52 -2.49 -7.51 2.47
C GLY A 52 -2.96 -8.80 3.17
N LEU A 53 -2.74 -9.93 2.53
CA LEU A 53 -3.08 -11.27 3.03
C LEU A 53 -2.00 -11.83 3.95
N TRP A 54 -1.61 -11.08 4.96
CA TRP A 54 -0.50 -11.42 5.86
C TRP A 54 -0.72 -12.69 6.69
N GLN A 55 -1.97 -13.12 6.87
CA GLN A 55 -2.28 -14.38 7.55
C GLN A 55 -1.97 -15.61 6.70
N GLY A 56 -1.78 -15.42 5.41
CA GLY A 56 -1.50 -16.44 4.41
C GLY A 56 -2.54 -16.46 3.30
N ALA A 57 -2.11 -16.76 2.08
CA ALA A 57 -3.00 -17.08 0.97
C ALA A 57 -3.46 -18.54 1.11
N GLN A 58 -4.70 -18.85 0.70
CA GLN A 58 -5.22 -20.21 0.77
C GLN A 58 -4.38 -21.22 -0.05
N VAL A 59 -3.82 -20.73 -1.17
CA VAL A 59 -2.89 -21.45 -2.03
C VAL A 59 -1.75 -20.50 -2.33
N GLY A 60 -0.63 -20.60 -1.60
CA GLY A 60 0.48 -19.66 -1.74
C GLY A 60 1.79 -20.23 -1.20
N GLU A 61 2.85 -19.51 -1.48
CA GLU A 61 4.20 -19.82 -1.02
C GLU A 61 4.69 -18.72 -0.08
N THR A 62 5.43 -19.12 0.93
CA THR A 62 5.87 -18.22 2.00
C THR A 62 7.37 -18.17 2.09
N GLY A 63 7.97 -16.98 1.96
CA GLY A 63 9.36 -16.69 2.33
C GLY A 63 9.43 -16.15 3.76
N LYS A 64 10.40 -16.61 4.55
CA LYS A 64 10.60 -16.15 5.94
C LYS A 64 12.05 -15.84 6.24
N LEU A 65 12.26 -14.75 6.97
CA LEU A 65 13.51 -14.39 7.61
C LEU A 65 13.25 -14.25 9.10
N ILE A 66 14.09 -14.90 9.92
CA ILE A 66 14.02 -14.83 11.38
C ILE A 66 15.43 -14.59 11.91
N ASP A 67 15.62 -13.49 12.61
CA ASP A 67 16.84 -13.18 13.39
C ASP A 67 16.42 -12.81 14.82
N GLU A 68 16.40 -13.80 15.66
CA GLU A 68 15.99 -13.63 17.07
C GLU A 68 16.93 -12.70 17.85
N ARG A 69 18.22 -12.71 17.52
CA ARG A 69 19.22 -11.88 18.21
C ARG A 69 19.05 -10.40 17.90
N ALA A 70 18.68 -10.09 16.66
CA ALA A 70 18.43 -8.70 16.22
C ALA A 70 16.96 -8.29 16.34
N PHE A 71 16.08 -9.14 16.88
CA PHE A 71 14.62 -8.94 16.91
C PHE A 71 14.05 -8.59 15.55
N LYS A 72 14.49 -9.30 14.50
CA LYS A 72 14.04 -9.09 13.13
C LYS A 72 13.25 -10.28 12.63
N TYR A 73 12.10 -9.97 12.07
CA TYR A 73 11.24 -10.95 11.40
C TYR A 73 10.70 -10.36 10.12
N MET A 74 10.71 -11.14 9.04
CA MET A 74 10.00 -10.82 7.80
C MET A 74 9.33 -12.08 7.28
N LYS A 75 8.09 -11.93 6.87
CA LYS A 75 7.30 -12.96 6.21
C LYS A 75 6.71 -12.36 4.93
N LEU A 76 6.89 -13.04 3.82
CA LEU A 76 6.37 -12.66 2.51
C LEU A 76 5.43 -13.75 2.01
N GLU A 77 4.23 -13.37 1.60
CA GLU A 77 3.20 -14.28 1.09
C GLU A 77 2.99 -14.05 -0.41
N PHE A 78 3.13 -15.11 -1.18
CA PHE A 78 2.96 -15.08 -2.63
C PHE A 78 1.75 -15.89 -3.05
N GLU A 79 0.99 -15.37 -4.00
CA GLU A 79 -0.05 -16.07 -4.74
C GLU A 79 0.31 -16.06 -6.22
N GLY A 80 0.62 -17.23 -6.77
CA GLY A 80 1.25 -17.33 -8.08
C GLY A 80 2.57 -16.56 -8.12
N ASP A 81 2.65 -15.54 -8.96
CA ASP A 81 3.85 -14.72 -9.18
C ASP A 81 3.74 -13.32 -8.55
N LYS A 82 2.81 -13.12 -7.62
CA LYS A 82 2.57 -11.82 -7.01
C LYS A 82 2.76 -11.87 -5.50
N LEU A 83 3.36 -10.81 -4.96
CA LEU A 83 3.38 -10.58 -3.52
C LEU A 83 2.00 -10.09 -3.09
N VAL A 84 1.30 -10.85 -2.25
CA VAL A 84 -0.07 -10.57 -1.80
C VAL A 84 -0.18 -10.23 -0.32
N GLY A 85 0.84 -10.58 0.46
CA GLY A 85 0.88 -10.29 1.88
C GLY A 85 2.29 -10.20 2.43
N ALA A 86 2.45 -9.47 3.52
CA ALA A 86 3.72 -9.38 4.23
C ALA A 86 3.52 -9.07 5.72
N GLN A 87 4.44 -9.53 6.54
CA GLN A 87 4.62 -9.14 7.93
C GLN A 87 6.08 -8.80 8.19
N CYS A 88 6.31 -7.75 8.98
CA CYS A 88 7.64 -7.39 9.45
C CYS A 88 7.60 -7.05 10.94
N VAL A 89 8.67 -7.40 11.66
CA VAL A 89 8.94 -6.95 13.03
C VAL A 89 10.39 -6.48 13.07
N GLY A 90 10.64 -5.30 13.67
CA GLY A 90 11.97 -4.72 13.79
C GLY A 90 12.62 -4.30 12.45
N MET A 91 11.85 -4.25 11.37
CA MET A 91 12.32 -3.93 10.01
C MET A 91 11.41 -2.85 9.37
N THR A 92 11.72 -1.58 9.61
CA THR A 92 10.91 -0.45 9.13
C THR A 92 11.26 0.02 7.72
N ASP A 93 12.49 -0.22 7.28
CA ASP A 93 13.03 0.28 6.01
C ASP A 93 12.30 -0.26 4.76
N HIS A 94 11.55 -1.33 4.94
CA HIS A 94 10.92 -2.07 3.84
C HIS A 94 9.42 -1.77 3.68
N VAL A 95 8.82 -1.06 4.62
CA VAL A 95 7.36 -0.81 4.69
C VAL A 95 6.81 -0.19 3.41
N GLY A 96 7.46 0.84 2.90
CA GLY A 96 7.04 1.51 1.66
C GLY A 96 7.13 0.61 0.42
N MET A 97 8.18 -0.20 0.33
CA MET A 97 8.38 -1.13 -0.79
C MET A 97 7.35 -2.27 -0.77
N LEU A 98 7.11 -2.87 0.40
CA LEU A 98 6.09 -3.91 0.58
C LEU A 98 4.70 -3.41 0.19
N ARG A 99 4.33 -2.22 0.71
CA ARG A 99 3.08 -1.58 0.34
C ARG A 99 2.98 -1.38 -1.18
N GLY A 100 4.03 -0.85 -1.79
CA GLY A 100 4.07 -0.60 -3.25
C GLY A 100 3.88 -1.87 -4.05
N LEU A 101 4.63 -2.95 -3.75
CA LEU A 101 4.53 -4.22 -4.46
C LEU A 101 3.15 -4.86 -4.35
N ILE A 102 2.57 -4.89 -3.13
CA ILE A 102 1.26 -5.48 -2.90
C ILE A 102 0.15 -4.67 -3.58
N GLN A 103 0.20 -3.32 -3.50
CA GLN A 103 -0.82 -2.47 -4.12
C GLN A 103 -0.78 -2.48 -5.64
N THR A 104 0.40 -2.56 -6.24
CA THR A 104 0.55 -2.59 -7.69
C THR A 104 0.31 -3.98 -8.28
N GLY A 105 0.52 -5.03 -7.48
CA GLY A 105 0.39 -6.41 -7.92
C GLY A 105 1.36 -6.76 -9.05
N PHE A 106 2.57 -6.21 -9.02
CA PHE A 106 3.59 -6.52 -10.01
C PHE A 106 3.91 -8.01 -10.07
N HIS A 107 4.17 -8.49 -11.27
CA HIS A 107 4.71 -9.82 -11.49
C HIS A 107 6.18 -9.85 -11.07
N MET A 108 6.51 -10.72 -10.12
CA MET A 108 7.85 -10.79 -9.54
C MET A 108 8.84 -11.53 -10.45
N GLY A 109 8.35 -12.45 -11.29
CA GLY A 109 9.20 -13.27 -12.17
C GLY A 109 10.24 -14.04 -11.36
N GLU A 110 11.47 -14.03 -11.82
CA GLU A 110 12.61 -14.68 -11.13
C GLU A 110 12.85 -14.19 -9.69
N TRP A 111 12.34 -13.02 -9.34
CA TRP A 111 12.48 -12.48 -7.98
C TRP A 111 11.62 -13.19 -6.95
N LYS A 112 10.56 -13.88 -7.38
CA LYS A 112 9.75 -14.69 -6.46
C LYS A 112 10.61 -15.74 -5.76
N ASP A 113 11.30 -16.58 -6.53
CA ASP A 113 12.13 -17.66 -5.96
C ASP A 113 13.29 -17.10 -5.12
N LYS A 114 13.90 -16.01 -5.57
CA LYS A 114 14.95 -15.31 -4.83
C LYS A 114 14.44 -14.78 -3.48
N LEU A 115 13.22 -14.26 -3.41
CA LEU A 115 12.61 -13.75 -2.19
C LEU A 115 12.07 -14.86 -1.28
N LEU A 116 11.67 -15.99 -1.83
CA LEU A 116 11.33 -17.16 -1.03
C LEU A 116 12.56 -17.69 -0.28
N ALA A 117 13.72 -17.66 -0.92
CA ALA A 117 14.98 -18.10 -0.32
C ALA A 117 15.63 -17.02 0.57
N ALA A 118 15.53 -15.74 0.19
CA ALA A 118 16.22 -14.62 0.84
C ALA A 118 15.33 -13.36 0.84
N PRO A 119 14.36 -13.27 1.79
CA PRO A 119 13.41 -12.12 1.86
C PRO A 119 14.08 -10.77 2.07
N GLU A 120 15.27 -10.72 2.65
CA GLU A 120 16.06 -9.50 2.86
C GLU A 120 16.45 -8.80 1.55
N ARG A 121 16.43 -9.52 0.43
CA ARG A 121 16.70 -8.96 -0.90
C ARG A 121 15.54 -8.17 -1.51
N LEU A 122 14.53 -7.84 -0.71
CA LEU A 122 13.33 -7.13 -1.13
C LEU A 122 13.64 -5.80 -1.85
N ARG A 123 14.67 -5.07 -1.41
CA ARG A 123 15.08 -3.81 -2.04
C ARG A 123 15.52 -4.01 -3.49
N GLU A 124 16.32 -5.03 -3.76
CA GLU A 124 16.79 -5.37 -5.10
C GLU A 124 15.61 -5.76 -6.00
N ALA A 125 14.73 -6.60 -5.48
CA ALA A 125 13.52 -7.01 -6.17
C ALA A 125 12.64 -5.82 -6.53
N TYR A 126 12.40 -4.91 -5.57
CA TYR A 126 11.57 -3.73 -5.78
C TYR A 126 12.12 -2.84 -6.90
N VAL A 127 13.41 -2.53 -6.89
CA VAL A 127 14.07 -1.72 -7.92
C VAL A 127 13.96 -2.40 -9.28
N SER A 128 14.29 -3.69 -9.36
CA SER A 128 14.26 -4.44 -10.62
C SER A 128 12.85 -4.50 -11.23
N VAL A 129 11.83 -4.79 -10.40
CA VAL A 129 10.45 -4.91 -10.87
C VAL A 129 9.85 -3.56 -11.24
N SER A 130 10.14 -2.50 -10.45
CA SER A 130 9.64 -1.15 -10.75
C SER A 130 10.22 -0.58 -12.03
N GLN A 131 11.45 -0.91 -12.39
CA GLN A 131 12.08 -0.47 -13.64
C GLN A 131 11.53 -1.21 -14.87
N ARG A 132 11.04 -2.44 -14.72
CA ARG A 132 10.44 -3.23 -15.80
C ARG A 132 8.98 -2.84 -16.06
N ALA A 133 8.32 -2.24 -15.07
CA ALA A 133 6.95 -1.79 -15.25
C ALA A 133 6.91 -0.68 -16.30
N PRO A 134 6.04 -0.78 -17.33
CA PRO A 134 5.82 0.34 -18.23
C PRO A 134 5.39 1.55 -17.39
N THR A 135 5.92 2.73 -17.72
CA THR A 135 5.73 4.00 -17.00
C THR A 135 4.27 4.51 -17.10
N THR A 136 3.31 3.63 -17.11
CA THR A 136 1.91 3.93 -16.83
C THR A 136 1.71 3.97 -15.32
N GLY A 137 2.42 4.92 -14.69
CA GLY A 137 2.04 5.35 -13.37
C GLY A 137 0.56 5.73 -13.39
N PRO A 138 -0.19 5.54 -12.29
CA PRO A 138 -1.50 6.13 -12.19
C PRO A 138 -1.28 7.62 -12.39
N THR A 139 -1.67 8.13 -13.55
CA THR A 139 -1.76 9.56 -13.82
C THR A 139 -2.77 10.05 -12.78
N ALA A 140 -2.28 10.48 -11.63
CA ALA A 140 -3.11 11.25 -10.72
C ALA A 140 -3.61 12.41 -11.58
N PRO A 141 -4.90 12.56 -11.81
CA PRO A 141 -5.40 13.70 -12.54
C PRO A 141 -4.89 14.92 -11.77
N HIS A 142 -4.07 15.74 -12.43
CA HIS A 142 -3.71 17.04 -11.94
C HIS A 142 -5.04 17.78 -11.71
N VAL A 143 -5.50 17.79 -10.48
CA VAL A 143 -6.60 18.62 -10.07
C VAL A 143 -6.07 20.04 -10.15
N LYS A 144 -6.35 20.72 -11.27
CA LYS A 144 -6.25 22.17 -11.31
C LYS A 144 -7.22 22.64 -10.23
N THR A 145 -6.70 23.10 -9.12
CA THR A 145 -7.46 23.76 -8.07
C THR A 145 -8.07 24.99 -8.74
N PRO A 146 -9.40 25.10 -8.87
CA PRO A 146 -9.98 26.36 -9.32
C PRO A 146 -9.61 27.40 -8.26
N VAL A 147 -8.94 28.45 -8.67
CA VAL A 147 -8.78 29.65 -7.86
C VAL A 147 -10.19 30.20 -7.68
N VAL A 148 -10.74 30.08 -6.48
CA VAL A 148 -11.98 30.77 -6.12
C VAL A 148 -11.59 32.22 -5.92
N GLU A 149 -11.80 33.06 -6.92
CA GLU A 149 -11.79 34.50 -6.75
C GLU A 149 -12.93 34.85 -5.81
N VAL A 150 -12.61 35.16 -4.58
CA VAL A 150 -13.55 35.76 -3.65
C VAL A 150 -13.71 37.24 -4.09
N SER A 151 -14.73 37.50 -4.87
CA SER A 151 -15.15 38.85 -5.17
C SER A 151 -15.62 39.52 -3.88
N HIS A 152 -14.82 40.39 -3.31
CA HIS A 152 -15.27 41.30 -2.27
C HIS A 152 -16.19 42.36 -2.94
N ALA A 153 -17.50 42.07 -2.91
CA ALA A 153 -18.48 43.10 -3.19
C ALA A 153 -18.38 44.16 -2.09
N GLY A 154 -17.91 45.32 -2.50
CA GLY A 154 -17.78 46.49 -1.64
C GLY A 154 -19.13 46.90 -1.05
N ALA A 155 -19.20 46.97 0.27
CA ALA A 155 -20.23 47.69 0.97
C ALA A 155 -19.89 49.18 0.89
N SER A 156 -20.50 49.88 -0.06
CA SER A 156 -20.58 51.34 -0.06
C SER A 156 -21.90 51.74 0.58
N GLY A 157 -21.80 52.46 1.59
CA GLY A 157 -22.54 53.29 2.46
C GLY A 157 -23.93 53.81 2.11
N HIS A 158 -24.69 53.94 3.11
CA HIS A 158 -25.38 55.20 3.49
C HIS A 158 -25.77 55.06 4.96
#